data_47d4e77afd2bde9c6d62797938f37723
#
_entry.id   47d4e77afd2bde9c6d62797938f37723
#
_cell.length_a   1.000
_cell.length_b   1.000
_cell.length_c   1.000
_cell.angle_alpha   90.00
_cell.angle_beta   90.00
_cell.angle_gamma   90.00
#
_symmetry.space_group_name_H-M   'P 1'
#
loop_
_entity.id
_entity.type
_entity.pdbx_description
1 polymer ?
#
loop_
_entity_poly.entity_id
_entity_poly.type
_entity_poly.pdbx_seq_one_letter_code
_entity_poly.pdbx_strand_id
1 'polypeptide(L)'
;MKKIIALLLALVTALSLVACGSNGGDKDGDVIKIGIFEPTSGQNGAGGKKEILGIEYAHSLKPTVTIGGKEYQIQLVTADNASDASKAPAAAQTLISAGVSVVVGTYGS
;
A
#
# COMPACT_ATOMS: atom_id res chain seq x y z
N MET A 1 -40.10 -7.11 -39.24
CA MET A 1 -38.64 -7.08 -39.06
C MET A 1 -38.13 -5.80 -38.40
N LYS A 2 -38.58 -4.61 -38.78
CA LYS A 2 -38.10 -3.36 -38.17
C LYS A 2 -38.40 -3.22 -36.64
N LYS A 3 -39.52 -3.74 -36.19
CA LYS A 3 -39.92 -3.71 -34.79
C LYS A 3 -39.14 -4.70 -33.92
N ILE A 4 -38.68 -5.81 -34.45
CA ILE A 4 -37.88 -6.83 -33.74
C ILE A 4 -36.46 -6.35 -33.58
N ILE A 5 -35.91 -5.63 -34.58
CA ILE A 5 -34.57 -5.04 -34.51
C ILE A 5 -34.52 -3.93 -33.45
N ALA A 6 -35.58 -3.12 -33.36
CA ALA A 6 -35.66 -2.09 -32.33
C ALA A 6 -35.74 -2.67 -30.90
N LEU A 7 -36.43 -3.80 -30.72
CA LEU A 7 -36.53 -4.49 -29.44
C LEU A 7 -35.19 -5.15 -29.04
N LEU A 8 -34.46 -5.71 -30.01
CA LEU A 8 -33.12 -6.28 -29.75
C LEU A 8 -32.09 -5.21 -29.42
N LEU A 9 -32.14 -4.04 -30.07
CA LEU A 9 -31.27 -2.91 -29.73
C LEU A 9 -31.55 -2.36 -28.32
N ALA A 10 -32.81 -2.28 -27.91
CA ALA A 10 -33.19 -1.85 -26.58
C ALA A 10 -32.73 -2.82 -25.49
N LEU A 11 -32.73 -4.12 -25.79
CA LEU A 11 -32.27 -5.16 -24.83
C LEU A 11 -30.76 -5.15 -24.64
N VAL A 12 -29.98 -4.86 -25.69
CA VAL A 12 -28.52 -4.75 -25.63
C VAL A 12 -28.08 -3.53 -24.86
N THR A 13 -28.79 -2.41 -24.94
CA THR A 13 -28.47 -1.19 -24.17
C THR A 13 -28.83 -1.33 -22.69
N ALA A 14 -29.81 -2.14 -22.32
CA ALA A 14 -30.16 -2.39 -20.92
C ALA A 14 -29.15 -3.29 -20.19
N LEU A 15 -28.40 -4.17 -20.91
CA LEU A 15 -27.38 -5.02 -20.33
C LEU A 15 -26.03 -4.31 -20.06
N SER A 16 -25.80 -3.15 -20.66
CA SER A 16 -24.53 -2.41 -20.48
C SER A 16 -24.52 -1.52 -19.22
N LEU A 17 -25.61 -1.39 -18.49
CA LEU A 17 -25.70 -0.59 -17.27
C LEU A 17 -25.45 -1.38 -15.97
N VAL A 18 -25.21 -2.68 -16.04
CA VAL A 18 -24.93 -3.52 -14.86
C VAL A 18 -23.43 -3.76 -14.62
N ALA A 19 -22.56 -3.25 -15.48
CA ALA A 19 -21.11 -3.45 -15.37
C ALA A 19 -20.36 -2.37 -14.55
N CYS A 20 -21.05 -1.50 -13.84
CA CYS A 20 -20.44 -0.51 -12.91
C CYS A 20 -20.79 -0.77 -11.45
N GLY A 21 -20.92 -2.02 -11.08
CA GLY A 21 -21.12 -2.46 -9.70
C GLY A 21 -20.00 -3.36 -9.21
N SER A 22 -18.75 -3.07 -9.54
CA SER A 22 -17.63 -3.68 -8.84
C SER A 22 -17.35 -2.84 -7.60
N ASN A 23 -17.90 -3.23 -6.48
CA ASN A 23 -17.43 -2.87 -5.17
C ASN A 23 -16.02 -3.43 -4.95
N GLY A 24 -15.05 -2.89 -5.63
CA GLY A 24 -13.69 -2.82 -5.20
C GLY A 24 -13.51 -1.45 -4.56
N GLY A 25 -14.12 -1.23 -3.42
CA GLY A 25 -13.84 -0.05 -2.63
C GLY A 25 -12.40 -0.18 -2.14
N ASP A 26 -11.44 0.36 -2.89
CA ASP A 26 -10.18 0.78 -2.33
C ASP A 26 -10.51 1.83 -1.27
N LYS A 27 -10.57 1.37 -0.03
CA LYS A 27 -10.68 2.24 1.13
C LYS A 27 -9.31 2.86 1.42
N ASP A 28 -8.68 3.45 0.41
CA ASP A 28 -7.40 4.15 0.60
C ASP A 28 -7.51 5.25 1.68
N GLY A 29 -8.70 5.78 1.92
CA GLY A 29 -8.97 6.71 3.00
C GLY A 29 -8.91 6.10 4.41
N ASP A 30 -8.93 4.78 4.54
CA ASP A 30 -8.93 4.06 5.81
C ASP A 30 -7.62 3.32 6.08
N VAL A 31 -6.57 3.63 5.33
CA VAL A 31 -5.23 3.03 5.43
C VAL A 31 -4.20 4.09 5.76
N ILE A 32 -3.37 3.83 6.77
CA ILE A 32 -2.16 4.61 7.08
C ILE A 32 -0.96 3.77 6.66
N LYS A 33 -0.16 4.30 5.76
CA LYS A 33 1.07 3.65 5.30
C LYS A 33 2.26 4.11 6.14
N ILE A 34 2.97 3.15 6.73
CA ILE A 34 4.22 3.37 7.46
C ILE A 34 5.37 2.84 6.61
N GLY A 35 6.30 3.70 6.28
CA GLY A 35 7.52 3.35 5.55
C GLY A 35 8.53 2.69 6.48
N ILE A 36 9.15 1.62 6.02
CA ILE A 36 10.30 0.97 6.67
C ILE A 36 11.51 1.25 5.80
N PHE A 37 12.41 2.11 6.29
CA PHE A 37 13.62 2.51 5.58
C PHE A 37 14.82 1.81 6.22
N GLU A 38 15.05 0.55 5.84
CA GLU A 38 16.05 -0.30 6.46
C GLU A 38 16.96 -0.94 5.42
N PRO A 39 18.22 -1.23 5.75
CA PRO A 39 19.03 -2.08 4.90
C PRO A 39 18.54 -3.52 4.97
N THR A 40 18.13 -4.08 3.86
CA THR A 40 17.86 -5.51 3.70
C THR A 40 19.00 -6.21 2.96
N SER A 41 19.92 -5.44 2.43
CA SER A 41 21.15 -5.86 1.74
C SER A 41 22.34 -5.02 2.17
N GLY A 42 23.53 -5.33 1.63
CA GLY A 42 24.75 -4.62 1.96
C GLY A 42 25.30 -4.97 3.35
N GLN A 43 26.21 -4.13 3.84
CA GLN A 43 26.98 -4.39 5.06
C GLN A 43 26.11 -4.58 6.30
N ASN A 44 25.05 -3.78 6.44
CA ASN A 44 24.15 -3.79 7.60
C ASN A 44 22.86 -4.60 7.37
N GLY A 45 22.74 -5.30 6.24
CA GLY A 45 21.51 -6.00 5.84
C GLY A 45 21.03 -7.02 6.85
N ALA A 46 21.95 -7.71 7.54
CA ALA A 46 21.57 -8.67 8.58
C ALA A 46 20.95 -8.01 9.81
N GLY A 47 21.43 -6.81 10.19
CA GLY A 47 20.88 -6.02 11.29
C GLY A 47 19.52 -5.44 10.92
N GLY A 48 19.41 -4.79 9.77
CA GLY A 48 18.16 -4.20 9.31
C GLY A 48 17.03 -5.22 9.17
N LYS A 49 17.32 -6.42 8.69
CA LYS A 49 16.34 -7.52 8.66
C LYS A 49 15.81 -7.89 10.04
N LYS A 50 16.64 -7.84 11.09
CA LYS A 50 16.19 -8.09 12.46
C LYS A 50 15.27 -7.01 12.98
N GLU A 51 15.56 -5.74 12.65
CA GLU A 51 14.69 -4.63 13.01
C GLU A 51 13.34 -4.73 12.28
N ILE A 52 13.34 -5.08 11.00
CA ILE A 52 12.12 -5.32 10.23
C ILE A 52 11.25 -6.40 10.88
N LEU A 53 11.84 -7.51 11.33
CA LEU A 53 11.10 -8.56 12.04
C LEU A 53 10.43 -8.01 13.32
N GLY A 54 11.10 -7.11 14.06
CA GLY A 54 10.52 -6.44 15.22
C GLY A 54 9.34 -5.55 14.85
N ILE A 55 9.45 -4.79 13.76
CA ILE A 55 8.38 -3.94 13.24
C ILE A 55 7.18 -4.78 12.80
N GLU A 56 7.42 -5.85 12.03
CA GLU A 56 6.38 -6.76 11.57
C GLU A 56 5.68 -7.47 12.74
N TYR A 57 6.43 -7.86 13.76
CA TYR A 57 5.87 -8.44 14.98
C TYR A 57 4.96 -7.43 15.70
N ALA A 58 5.42 -6.21 15.90
CA ALA A 58 4.60 -5.16 16.51
C ALA A 58 3.33 -4.89 15.70
N HIS A 59 3.44 -4.83 14.37
CA HIS A 59 2.30 -4.69 13.48
C HIS A 59 1.32 -5.86 13.59
N SER A 60 1.81 -7.10 13.73
CA SER A 60 0.95 -8.28 13.91
C SER A 60 0.12 -8.23 15.20
N LEU A 61 0.65 -7.60 16.25
CA LEU A 61 -0.07 -7.39 17.50
C LEU A 61 -1.07 -6.23 17.44
N LYS A 62 -0.79 -5.23 16.62
CA LYS A 62 -1.62 -4.03 16.49
C LYS A 62 -1.69 -3.57 15.03
N PRO A 63 -2.50 -4.24 14.19
CA PRO A 63 -2.58 -3.94 12.77
C PRO A 63 -3.42 -2.70 12.44
N THR A 64 -4.09 -2.12 13.44
CA THR A 64 -4.96 -0.95 13.28
C THR A 64 -4.66 0.12 14.30
N VAL A 65 -5.06 1.35 14.00
CA VAL A 65 -5.00 2.48 14.93
C VAL A 65 -6.27 3.31 14.83
N THR A 66 -6.74 3.81 15.98
CA THR A 66 -7.90 4.71 16.02
C THR A 66 -7.41 6.14 16.22
N ILE A 67 -7.79 7.02 15.30
CA ILE A 67 -7.45 8.44 15.33
C ILE A 67 -8.75 9.23 15.16
N GLY A 68 -9.04 10.13 16.10
CA GLY A 68 -10.25 10.95 16.05
C GLY A 68 -11.55 10.14 16.01
N GLY A 69 -11.58 8.97 16.64
CA GLY A 69 -12.74 8.08 16.67
C GLY A 69 -12.89 7.19 15.43
N LYS A 70 -11.98 7.29 14.44
CA LYS A 70 -11.97 6.46 13.24
C LYS A 70 -10.84 5.44 13.28
N GLU A 71 -11.14 4.20 12.95
CA GLU A 71 -10.15 3.13 12.82
C GLU A 71 -9.51 3.14 11.43
N TYR A 72 -8.19 3.02 11.41
CA TYR A 72 -7.37 2.92 10.22
C TYR A 72 -6.59 1.61 10.22
N GLN A 73 -6.52 0.97 9.09
CA GLN A 73 -5.60 -0.14 8.85
C GLN A 73 -4.18 0.40 8.70
N ILE A 74 -3.20 -0.27 9.31
CA ILE A 74 -1.79 0.04 9.12
C ILE A 74 -1.25 -0.84 8.00
N GLN A 75 -0.60 -0.24 7.01
CA GLN A 75 0.12 -0.93 5.95
C GLN A 75 1.61 -0.60 6.05
N LEU A 76 2.46 -1.62 6.07
CA LEU A 76 3.90 -1.47 6.04
C LEU A 76 4.41 -1.46 4.60
N VAL A 77 5.30 -0.53 4.28
CA VAL A 77 5.96 -0.41 2.98
C VAL A 77 7.46 -0.35 3.21
N THR A 78 8.20 -1.34 2.74
CA THR A 78 9.66 -1.43 2.97
C THR A 78 10.43 -0.94 1.75
N ALA A 79 11.49 -0.17 1.98
CA ALA A 79 12.48 0.20 0.98
C ALA A 79 13.89 -0.09 1.49
N ASP A 80 14.67 -0.82 0.69
CA ASP A 80 16.05 -1.17 0.99
C ASP A 80 17.00 -0.03 0.63
N ASN A 81 17.68 0.54 1.63
CA ASN A 81 18.75 1.52 1.40
C ASN A 81 20.11 0.87 1.14
N ALA A 82 20.20 -0.46 1.20
CA ALA A 82 21.36 -1.29 0.91
C ALA A 82 22.63 -0.94 1.72
N SER A 83 22.50 -0.25 2.85
CA SER A 83 23.63 0.31 3.62
C SER A 83 24.54 1.23 2.74
N ASP A 84 23.97 1.92 1.79
CA ASP A 84 24.69 2.68 0.77
C ASP A 84 24.07 4.07 0.63
N ALA A 85 24.85 5.10 0.99
CA ALA A 85 24.39 6.49 0.90
C ALA A 85 24.00 6.92 -0.51
N SER A 86 24.59 6.30 -1.55
CA SER A 86 24.24 6.61 -2.94
C SER A 86 22.87 6.03 -3.35
N LYS A 87 22.41 4.99 -2.67
CA LYS A 87 21.11 4.32 -2.93
C LYS A 87 20.00 4.85 -2.03
N ALA A 88 20.34 5.45 -0.90
CA ALA A 88 19.38 5.97 0.07
C ALA A 88 18.35 6.94 -0.54
N PRO A 89 18.70 7.90 -1.43
CA PRO A 89 17.72 8.79 -2.06
C PRO A 89 16.67 8.04 -2.88
N ALA A 90 17.07 7.01 -3.64
CA ALA A 90 16.13 6.22 -4.43
C ALA A 90 15.18 5.40 -3.55
N ALA A 91 15.69 4.84 -2.46
CA ALA A 91 14.87 4.12 -1.48
C ALA A 91 13.87 5.07 -0.79
N ALA A 92 14.30 6.27 -0.40
CA ALA A 92 13.42 7.30 0.15
C ALA A 92 12.32 7.70 -0.86
N GLN A 93 12.69 7.90 -2.12
CA GLN A 93 11.74 8.25 -3.18
C GLN A 93 10.69 7.14 -3.39
N THR A 94 11.06 5.87 -3.24
CA THR A 94 10.13 4.75 -3.28
C THR A 94 9.05 4.88 -2.21
N LEU A 95 9.42 5.21 -0.98
CA LEU A 95 8.48 5.42 0.13
C LEU A 95 7.59 6.64 -0.09
N ILE A 96 8.16 7.75 -0.57
CA ILE A 96 7.41 8.97 -0.91
C ILE A 96 6.36 8.66 -1.98
N SER A 97 6.75 7.96 -3.04
CA SER A 97 5.86 7.59 -4.15
C SER A 97 4.77 6.61 -3.70
N ALA A 98 5.04 5.78 -2.70
CA ALA A 98 4.04 4.90 -2.09
C ALA A 98 3.03 5.64 -1.20
N GLY A 99 3.26 6.91 -0.90
CA GLY A 99 2.38 7.73 -0.07
C GLY A 99 2.43 7.38 1.40
N VAL A 100 3.62 7.05 1.95
CA VAL A 100 3.76 6.79 3.38
C VAL A 100 3.58 8.08 4.20
N SER A 101 2.96 7.96 5.36
CA SER A 101 2.72 9.08 6.27
C SER A 101 3.89 9.33 7.23
N VAL A 102 4.64 8.29 7.54
CA VAL A 102 5.78 8.31 8.46
C VAL A 102 6.77 7.23 8.07
N VAL A 103 8.04 7.44 8.39
CA VAL A 103 9.12 6.48 8.12
C VAL A 103 9.80 6.08 9.42
N VAL A 104 10.08 4.79 9.57
CA VAL A 104 10.86 4.19 10.66
C VAL A 104 12.15 3.63 10.07
N GLY A 105 13.26 3.76 10.77
CA GLY A 105 14.60 3.30 10.38
C GLY A 105 15.61 4.43 10.61
N THR A 106 16.87 4.23 10.36
CA THR A 106 17.50 3.08 9.71
C THR A 106 18.54 2.45 10.65
N TYR A 107 18.80 1.15 10.47
CA TYR A 107 19.89 0.45 11.17
C TYR A 107 21.24 0.84 10.55
N GLY A 108 22.18 1.17 11.42
CA GLY A 108 23.54 1.55 11.06
C GLY A 108 23.66 3.01 10.62
N SER A 109 24.81 3.57 10.86
CA SER A 109 25.20 4.94 10.54
C SER A 109 26.50 4.94 9.71
#